data_b495d169cb90edb10382566fb19515b8
#
_entry.id   b495d169cb90edb10382566fb19515b8
#
_cell.length_a   1.000
_cell.length_b   1.000
_cell.length_c   1.000
_cell.angle_alpha   90.00
_cell.angle_beta   90.00
_cell.angle_gamma   90.00
#
_symmetry.space_group_name_H-M   'P 1'
#
loop_
_entity.id
_entity.type
_entity.pdbx_description
1 polymer ?
#
loop_
_entity_poly.entity_id
_entity_poly.type
_entity_poly.pdbx_seq_one_letter_code
_entity_poly.pdbx_strand_id
1 'polypeptide(L)'
;LKEMIAARKYAGITNMSNYANKKCQNTLYVNEVTGTKHKLLVAVGNDADKYAGETGYTKIFSGYHYAYFLSNDAETSWTDVPSGSYEEGFKTTLTAVSQTEGAKLVYTLDGSTPTAKSTTVESGKEISINGTCTLKVGLLVNGEVRNIATHKYTIEKFKAYKFMVYVNADAVKWNPLYCYTWKKTASVEWPGEKMTETKTIGGKTWYYKEVSIDNATELVNVIFNNGTDKPQTVDITGLTSTAYFEIEASKEGKNYKVKDVTAEYNK
;
A
#
# COMPACT_ATOMS: atom_id res chain seq x y z
N LEU A 1 5.83 7.45 -2.64
CA LEU A 1 6.46 6.15 -2.93
C LEU A 1 6.80 5.98 -4.41
N LYS A 2 5.86 6.34 -5.36
CA LYS A 2 6.13 6.27 -6.81
C LYS A 2 7.29 7.16 -7.22
N GLU A 3 7.34 8.39 -6.74
CA GLU A 3 8.43 9.33 -7.01
C GLU A 3 9.76 8.83 -6.42
N MET A 4 9.72 8.26 -5.21
CA MET A 4 10.90 7.63 -4.60
C MET A 4 11.34 6.37 -5.35
N ILE A 5 10.41 5.55 -5.84
CA ILE A 5 10.71 4.39 -6.70
C ILE A 5 11.31 4.87 -8.03
N ALA A 6 10.77 5.93 -8.62
CA ALA A 6 11.30 6.54 -9.83
C ALA A 6 12.71 7.10 -9.58
N ALA A 7 12.92 7.84 -8.49
CA ALA A 7 14.24 8.34 -8.08
C ALA A 7 15.24 7.19 -7.91
N ARG A 8 14.85 6.09 -7.25
CA ARG A 8 15.66 4.87 -7.10
C ARG A 8 16.00 4.22 -8.44
N LYS A 9 15.02 4.15 -9.34
CA LYS A 9 15.21 3.61 -10.69
C LYS A 9 16.23 4.44 -11.49
N TYR A 10 16.14 5.76 -11.41
CA TYR A 10 17.12 6.66 -12.05
C TYR A 10 18.50 6.62 -11.38
N ALA A 11 18.57 6.27 -10.11
CA ALA A 11 19.85 6.06 -9.42
C ALA A 11 20.59 4.80 -9.87
N GLY A 12 19.95 3.90 -10.63
CA GLY A 12 20.55 2.66 -11.09
C GLY A 12 20.89 1.67 -9.97
N ILE A 13 20.34 1.86 -8.76
CA ILE A 13 20.63 1.03 -7.60
C ILE A 13 19.71 -0.18 -7.60
N THR A 14 20.22 -1.33 -8.01
CA THR A 14 19.49 -2.59 -8.03
C THR A 14 19.75 -3.45 -6.79
N ASN A 15 20.92 -3.30 -6.17
CA ASN A 15 21.30 -4.00 -4.94
C ASN A 15 21.98 -3.03 -3.96
N MET A 16 21.33 -2.79 -2.82
CA MET A 16 21.77 -1.82 -1.82
C MET A 16 22.87 -2.37 -0.89
N SER A 17 23.05 -3.69 -0.79
CA SER A 17 24.02 -4.29 0.13
C SER A 17 25.46 -3.93 -0.21
N ASN A 18 25.76 -3.65 -1.48
CA ASN A 18 27.10 -3.27 -1.94
C ASN A 18 27.47 -1.81 -1.63
N TYR A 19 26.53 -1.01 -1.11
CA TYR A 19 26.71 0.43 -0.88
C TYR A 19 26.65 0.82 0.59
N ALA A 20 26.87 -0.13 1.50
CA ALA A 20 26.85 0.14 2.92
C ALA A 20 27.78 1.33 3.27
N ASN A 21 27.23 2.36 3.94
CA ASN A 21 27.90 3.57 4.35
C ASN A 21 28.56 4.38 3.20
N LYS A 22 28.03 4.25 1.98
CA LYS A 22 28.50 4.99 0.80
C LYS A 22 27.37 5.83 0.21
N LYS A 23 27.77 6.85 -0.56
CA LYS A 23 26.85 7.60 -1.42
C LYS A 23 27.06 7.20 -2.88
N CYS A 24 25.98 7.12 -3.63
CA CYS A 24 25.99 6.97 -5.07
C CYS A 24 25.93 8.36 -5.70
N GLN A 25 26.92 8.68 -6.53
CA GLN A 25 26.97 9.91 -7.30
C GLN A 25 26.49 9.71 -8.74
N ASN A 26 26.23 10.80 -9.43
CA ASN A 26 25.87 10.83 -10.85
C ASN A 26 24.52 10.16 -11.18
N THR A 27 23.61 10.08 -10.22
CA THR A 27 22.23 9.67 -10.48
C THR A 27 21.45 10.85 -11.08
N LEU A 28 20.45 10.56 -11.90
CA LEU A 28 19.67 11.58 -12.58
C LEU A 28 18.22 11.53 -12.09
N TYR A 29 17.70 12.70 -11.80
CA TYR A 29 16.30 12.97 -11.56
C TYR A 29 15.76 13.82 -12.72
N VAL A 30 14.57 13.50 -13.22
CA VAL A 30 13.87 14.34 -14.19
C VAL A 30 12.83 15.15 -13.43
N ASN A 31 12.97 16.46 -13.43
CA ASN A 31 11.93 17.33 -12.89
C ASN A 31 10.69 17.23 -13.80
N GLU A 32 9.61 16.69 -13.27
CA GLU A 32 8.38 16.41 -14.05
C GLU A 32 7.71 17.70 -14.57
N VAL A 33 7.95 18.83 -13.91
CA VAL A 33 7.39 20.13 -14.31
C VAL A 33 8.16 20.75 -15.47
N THR A 34 9.49 20.71 -15.43
CA THR A 34 10.36 21.36 -16.43
C THR A 34 10.90 20.42 -17.49
N GLY A 35 10.82 19.11 -17.26
CA GLY A 35 11.44 18.09 -18.12
C GLY A 35 12.97 18.07 -18.08
N THR A 36 13.60 18.87 -17.20
CA THR A 36 15.05 18.99 -17.09
C THR A 36 15.65 17.92 -16.19
N LYS A 37 16.83 17.43 -16.51
CA LYS A 37 17.57 16.45 -15.74
C LYS A 37 18.44 17.14 -14.69
N HIS A 38 18.39 16.63 -13.46
CA HIS A 38 19.16 17.12 -12.32
C HIS A 38 19.89 15.97 -11.62
N LYS A 39 20.90 16.29 -10.84
CA LYS A 39 21.62 15.28 -10.07
C LYS A 39 20.82 14.88 -8.84
N LEU A 40 20.79 13.58 -8.58
CA LEU A 40 20.24 12.98 -7.36
C LEU A 40 21.36 12.20 -6.67
N LEU A 41 21.65 12.52 -5.42
CA LEU A 41 22.54 11.74 -4.58
C LEU A 41 21.73 10.79 -3.71
N VAL A 42 22.27 9.59 -3.50
CA VAL A 42 21.69 8.59 -2.62
C VAL A 42 22.73 8.18 -1.59
N ALA A 43 22.51 8.49 -0.33
CA ALA A 43 23.27 7.94 0.78
C ALA A 43 22.67 6.58 1.16
N VAL A 44 23.52 5.61 1.46
CA VAL A 44 23.15 4.22 1.76
C VAL A 44 23.91 3.73 2.99
N GLY A 45 23.26 2.95 3.81
CA GLY A 45 23.82 2.32 5.01
C GLY A 45 22.90 2.47 6.21
N ASN A 46 23.30 1.89 7.34
CA ASN A 46 22.48 1.87 8.55
C ASN A 46 22.25 3.26 9.17
N ASP A 47 23.10 4.23 8.88
CA ASP A 47 22.99 5.62 9.36
C ASP A 47 22.72 6.61 8.22
N ALA A 48 22.12 6.16 7.12
CA ALA A 48 21.85 7.02 5.97
C ALA A 48 20.95 8.21 6.31
N ASP A 49 20.03 8.05 7.26
CA ASP A 49 19.15 9.11 7.78
C ASP A 49 19.93 10.25 8.46
N LYS A 50 21.10 9.96 9.03
CA LYS A 50 22.00 10.93 9.68
C LYS A 50 22.91 11.67 8.70
N TYR A 51 23.00 11.21 7.45
CA TYR A 51 23.84 11.86 6.45
C TYR A 51 23.31 13.26 6.14
N ALA A 52 24.16 14.26 6.28
CA ALA A 52 23.79 15.68 6.10
C ALA A 52 23.69 16.13 4.64
N GLY A 53 24.20 15.32 3.70
CA GLY A 53 24.25 15.68 2.29
C GLY A 53 25.54 16.44 1.92
N GLU A 54 25.45 17.15 0.80
CA GLU A 54 26.53 17.99 0.27
C GLU A 54 26.01 19.40 0.00
N THR A 55 26.91 20.38 -0.04
CA THR A 55 26.58 21.75 -0.45
C THR A 55 25.96 21.77 -1.84
N GLY A 56 24.89 22.51 -2.02
CA GLY A 56 24.15 22.57 -3.29
C GLY A 56 23.11 21.47 -3.50
N TYR A 57 22.83 20.69 -2.44
CA TYR A 57 21.81 19.64 -2.45
C TYR A 57 20.84 19.79 -1.27
N THR A 58 19.61 19.44 -1.50
CA THR A 58 18.56 19.40 -0.47
C THR A 58 18.13 17.97 -0.21
N LYS A 59 18.08 17.57 1.07
CA LYS A 59 17.53 16.27 1.47
C LYS A 59 16.02 16.25 1.21
N ILE A 60 15.58 15.33 0.35
CA ILE A 60 14.18 15.17 -0.04
C ILE A 60 13.53 13.94 0.56
N PHE A 61 14.33 13.03 1.11
CA PHE A 61 13.87 11.84 1.81
C PHE A 61 14.91 11.36 2.82
N SER A 62 14.44 10.87 3.95
CA SER A 62 15.27 10.26 4.97
C SER A 62 14.62 8.97 5.48
N GLY A 63 15.29 7.84 5.31
CA GLY A 63 14.91 6.52 5.79
C GLY A 63 16.08 5.82 6.47
N TYR A 64 15.82 4.70 7.16
CA TYR A 64 16.84 4.03 7.97
C TYR A 64 18.08 3.59 7.18
N HIS A 65 17.90 3.07 5.96
CA HIS A 65 18.98 2.52 5.15
C HIS A 65 19.39 3.40 3.97
N TYR A 66 18.66 4.46 3.66
CA TYR A 66 19.02 5.38 2.56
C TYR A 66 18.34 6.73 2.71
N ALA A 67 19.05 7.77 2.23
CA ALA A 67 18.52 9.13 2.10
C ALA A 67 18.74 9.64 0.68
N TYR A 68 17.83 10.46 0.19
CA TYR A 68 17.92 11.09 -1.14
C TYR A 68 18.15 12.58 -1.02
N PHE A 69 19.00 13.11 -1.90
CA PHE A 69 19.37 14.51 -1.98
C PHE A 69 19.28 14.96 -3.43
N LEU A 70 18.41 15.93 -3.67
CA LEU A 70 18.23 16.52 -5.00
C LEU A 70 19.07 17.78 -5.13
N SER A 71 19.74 17.94 -6.26
CA SER A 71 20.51 19.14 -6.57
C SER A 71 19.63 20.38 -6.57
N ASN A 72 20.09 21.46 -5.94
CA ASN A 72 19.33 22.69 -5.76
C ASN A 72 19.04 23.42 -7.07
N ASP A 73 19.76 23.10 -8.15
CA ASP A 73 19.46 23.63 -9.50
C ASP A 73 18.14 23.12 -10.07
N ALA A 74 17.52 22.13 -9.42
CA ALA A 74 16.17 21.66 -9.80
C ALA A 74 15.08 22.72 -9.61
N GLU A 75 15.30 23.71 -8.73
CA GLU A 75 14.38 24.84 -8.48
C GLU A 75 12.92 24.37 -8.38
N THR A 76 12.63 23.43 -7.48
CA THR A 76 11.32 22.76 -7.39
C THR A 76 10.84 22.61 -5.96
N SER A 77 9.57 22.26 -5.81
CA SER A 77 9.02 21.73 -4.57
C SER A 77 9.10 20.19 -4.53
N TRP A 78 9.25 19.64 -3.35
CA TRP A 78 9.19 18.20 -3.12
C TRP A 78 8.15 17.89 -2.04
N THR A 79 7.43 16.80 -2.25
CA THR A 79 6.41 16.29 -1.34
C THR A 79 6.75 14.84 -1.00
N ASP A 80 6.92 14.52 0.28
CA ASP A 80 7.37 13.19 0.72
C ASP A 80 6.29 12.11 0.57
N VAL A 81 5.00 12.49 0.54
CA VAL A 81 3.90 11.59 0.27
C VAL A 81 3.45 11.71 -1.19
N PRO A 82 3.55 10.64 -2.00
CA PRO A 82 3.19 10.68 -3.41
C PRO A 82 1.68 10.77 -3.63
N SER A 83 1.28 11.23 -4.83
CA SER A 83 -0.11 11.14 -5.30
C SER A 83 -0.64 9.71 -5.21
N GLY A 84 -1.88 9.53 -4.79
CA GLY A 84 -2.48 8.21 -4.65
C GLY A 84 -3.76 8.20 -3.86
N SER A 85 -4.26 6.99 -3.58
CA SER A 85 -5.39 6.76 -2.70
C SER A 85 -4.92 6.28 -1.33
N TYR A 86 -5.54 6.80 -0.27
CA TYR A 86 -5.22 6.56 1.13
C TYR A 86 -6.51 6.29 1.89
N GLU A 87 -6.46 5.48 2.91
CA GLU A 87 -7.65 5.11 3.71
C GLU A 87 -8.07 6.21 4.69
N GLU A 88 -7.12 7.03 5.13
CA GLU A 88 -7.34 8.11 6.09
C GLU A 88 -6.48 9.34 5.76
N GLY A 89 -6.80 10.46 6.41
CA GLY A 89 -6.01 11.66 6.32
C GLY A 89 -4.59 11.46 6.85
N PHE A 90 -3.64 12.18 6.30
CA PHE A 90 -2.22 12.07 6.64
C PHE A 90 -1.56 13.46 6.65
N LYS A 91 -0.32 13.49 7.11
CA LYS A 91 0.56 14.65 6.97
C LYS A 91 1.57 14.42 5.86
N THR A 92 1.91 15.47 5.16
CA THR A 92 2.97 15.47 4.15
C THR A 92 3.89 16.65 4.35
N THR A 93 5.19 16.42 4.18
CA THR A 93 6.22 17.44 4.31
C THR A 93 6.47 18.09 2.98
N LEU A 94 6.44 19.43 2.95
CA LEU A 94 6.77 20.23 1.78
C LEU A 94 8.21 20.72 1.90
N THR A 95 9.06 20.39 0.92
CA THR A 95 10.47 20.79 0.91
C THR A 95 10.77 21.66 -0.31
N ALA A 96 11.39 22.81 -0.09
CA ALA A 96 11.92 23.63 -1.16
C ALA A 96 13.30 23.14 -1.59
N VAL A 97 13.47 22.89 -2.87
CA VAL A 97 14.76 22.52 -3.48
C VAL A 97 15.18 23.69 -4.36
N SER A 98 16.05 24.55 -3.87
CA SER A 98 16.41 25.81 -4.53
C SER A 98 17.83 26.23 -4.21
N GLN A 99 18.46 26.93 -5.16
CA GLN A 99 19.73 27.63 -4.95
C GLN A 99 19.58 28.89 -4.11
N THR A 100 18.35 29.42 -4.02
CA THR A 100 18.04 30.61 -3.22
C THR A 100 17.86 30.22 -1.76
N GLU A 101 18.73 30.73 -0.90
CA GLU A 101 18.64 30.56 0.55
C GLU A 101 17.31 31.15 1.07
N GLY A 102 16.63 30.43 1.98
CA GLY A 102 15.35 30.86 2.53
C GLY A 102 14.18 30.83 1.54
N ALA A 103 14.30 30.16 0.39
CA ALA A 103 13.19 29.93 -0.52
C ALA A 103 12.02 29.26 0.22
N LYS A 104 10.81 29.77 0.03
CA LYS A 104 9.58 29.28 0.66
C LYS A 104 8.73 28.51 -0.33
N LEU A 105 7.64 27.96 0.15
CA LEU A 105 6.65 27.27 -0.66
C LEU A 105 5.29 27.95 -0.49
N VAL A 106 4.55 28.02 -1.58
CA VAL A 106 3.13 28.40 -1.58
C VAL A 106 2.30 27.24 -2.08
N TYR A 107 1.12 27.04 -1.49
CA TYR A 107 0.28 25.91 -1.88
C TYR A 107 -1.22 26.23 -1.82
N THR A 108 -2.00 25.39 -2.52
CA THR A 108 -3.45 25.29 -2.46
C THR A 108 -3.85 23.82 -2.34
N LEU A 109 -5.01 23.54 -1.72
CA LEU A 109 -5.56 22.16 -1.60
C LEU A 109 -6.76 21.93 -2.50
N ASP A 110 -7.31 22.98 -3.10
CA ASP A 110 -8.50 22.95 -3.97
C ASP A 110 -8.17 22.78 -5.46
N GLY A 111 -6.89 22.66 -5.80
CA GLY A 111 -6.42 22.56 -7.18
C GLY A 111 -6.31 23.90 -7.90
N SER A 112 -6.61 25.01 -7.25
CA SER A 112 -6.35 26.35 -7.81
C SER A 112 -4.84 26.58 -7.96
N THR A 113 -4.44 27.43 -8.90
CA THR A 113 -3.03 27.77 -9.10
C THR A 113 -2.54 28.66 -7.97
N PRO A 114 -1.54 28.25 -7.17
CA PRO A 114 -1.02 29.07 -6.09
C PRO A 114 -0.35 30.34 -6.64
N THR A 115 -0.53 31.44 -5.90
CA THR A 115 0.07 32.72 -6.15
C THR A 115 0.91 33.16 -4.94
N ALA A 116 1.66 34.24 -5.04
CA ALA A 116 2.42 34.77 -3.90
C ALA A 116 1.53 35.15 -2.69
N LYS A 117 0.19 35.27 -2.88
CA LYS A 117 -0.78 35.51 -1.81
C LYS A 117 -1.41 34.24 -1.23
N SER A 118 -1.13 33.10 -1.79
CA SER A 118 -1.61 31.81 -1.30
C SER A 118 -0.91 31.43 0.03
N THR A 119 -1.39 30.38 0.69
CA THR A 119 -0.79 29.90 1.94
C THR A 119 0.69 29.61 1.72
N THR A 120 1.53 30.30 2.51
CA THR A 120 3.00 30.20 2.43
C THR A 120 3.53 29.39 3.61
N VAL A 121 4.50 28.54 3.35
CA VAL A 121 5.19 27.73 4.37
C VAL A 121 6.70 27.72 4.14
N GLU A 122 7.44 27.54 5.23
CA GLU A 122 8.89 27.30 5.18
C GLU A 122 9.17 25.89 4.67
N SER A 123 10.37 25.70 4.08
CA SER A 123 10.85 24.37 3.67
C SER A 123 10.91 23.43 4.87
N GLY A 124 10.49 22.18 4.69
CA GLY A 124 10.43 21.16 5.75
C GLY A 124 9.15 21.24 6.60
N LYS A 125 8.18 22.08 6.24
CA LYS A 125 6.91 22.18 6.98
C LYS A 125 5.96 21.04 6.61
N GLU A 126 5.39 20.39 7.62
CA GLU A 126 4.27 19.46 7.46
C GLU A 126 2.96 20.22 7.25
N ILE A 127 2.14 19.73 6.32
CA ILE A 127 0.75 20.11 6.12
C ILE A 127 -0.16 18.91 6.27
N SER A 128 -1.42 19.11 6.66
CA SER A 128 -2.42 18.03 6.81
C SER A 128 -3.25 17.89 5.53
N ILE A 129 -3.40 16.66 5.08
CA ILE A 129 -4.31 16.24 4.02
C ILE A 129 -5.46 15.49 4.72
N ASN A 130 -6.59 16.13 4.92
CA ASN A 130 -7.71 15.59 5.71
C ASN A 130 -8.84 15.01 4.86
N GLY A 131 -8.75 15.12 3.54
CA GLY A 131 -9.76 14.63 2.60
C GLY A 131 -9.22 14.62 1.18
N THR A 132 -10.01 14.07 0.27
CA THR A 132 -9.70 14.08 -1.16
C THR A 132 -9.45 15.50 -1.64
N CYS A 133 -8.30 15.74 -2.24
CA CYS A 133 -7.88 17.07 -2.68
C CYS A 133 -6.88 17.01 -3.85
N THR A 134 -6.71 18.15 -4.49
CA THR A 134 -5.61 18.39 -5.43
C THR A 134 -4.69 19.44 -4.82
N LEU A 135 -3.58 19.00 -4.28
CA LEU A 135 -2.52 19.87 -3.78
C LEU A 135 -1.70 20.39 -4.96
N LYS A 136 -1.61 21.71 -5.07
CA LYS A 136 -0.62 22.37 -5.93
C LYS A 136 0.38 23.13 -5.08
N VAL A 137 1.66 22.92 -5.33
CA VAL A 137 2.76 23.51 -4.58
C VAL A 137 3.70 24.22 -5.56
N GLY A 138 3.97 25.47 -5.33
CA GLY A 138 4.95 26.26 -6.07
C GLY A 138 6.11 26.70 -5.17
N LEU A 139 7.30 26.82 -5.77
CA LEU A 139 8.46 27.44 -5.13
C LEU A 139 8.28 28.96 -5.14
N LEU A 140 8.33 29.58 -3.97
CA LEU A 140 8.26 31.05 -3.84
C LEU A 140 9.66 31.63 -3.65
N VAL A 141 10.14 32.34 -4.67
CA VAL A 141 11.45 32.99 -4.69
C VAL A 141 11.29 34.43 -5.07
N ASN A 142 11.73 35.37 -4.23
CA ASN A 142 11.67 36.83 -4.48
C ASN A 142 10.27 37.34 -4.88
N GLY A 143 9.23 36.74 -4.29
CA GLY A 143 7.84 37.12 -4.58
C GLY A 143 7.24 36.49 -5.84
N GLU A 144 7.99 35.69 -6.57
CA GLU A 144 7.54 34.94 -7.75
C GLU A 144 7.28 33.50 -7.43
N VAL A 145 6.19 32.94 -7.93
CA VAL A 145 5.87 31.51 -7.83
C VAL A 145 6.36 30.78 -9.07
N ARG A 146 7.18 29.75 -8.86
CA ARG A 146 7.84 28.99 -9.93
C ARG A 146 7.55 27.49 -9.78
N ASN A 147 7.61 26.76 -10.91
CA ASN A 147 7.63 25.30 -10.99
C ASN A 147 6.54 24.64 -10.12
N ILE A 148 5.28 24.94 -10.40
CA ILE A 148 4.12 24.45 -9.66
C ILE A 148 3.93 22.96 -9.95
N ALA A 149 4.17 22.13 -8.94
CA ALA A 149 3.87 20.68 -8.97
C ALA A 149 2.41 20.44 -8.55
N THR A 150 1.82 19.37 -9.07
CA THR A 150 0.44 18.96 -8.77
C THR A 150 0.43 17.55 -8.21
N HIS A 151 -0.18 17.39 -7.04
CA HIS A 151 -0.38 16.10 -6.38
C HIS A 151 -1.87 15.87 -6.18
N LYS A 152 -2.35 14.68 -6.54
CA LYS A 152 -3.75 14.27 -6.36
C LYS A 152 -3.83 13.23 -5.26
N TYR A 153 -4.61 13.52 -4.24
CA TYR A 153 -4.86 12.63 -3.12
C TYR A 153 -6.34 12.27 -3.06
N THR A 154 -6.63 10.99 -3.02
CA THR A 154 -7.96 10.46 -2.80
C THR A 154 -7.99 9.84 -1.41
N ILE A 155 -8.89 10.30 -0.53
CA ILE A 155 -9.08 9.74 0.81
C ILE A 155 -10.39 8.98 0.80
N GLU A 156 -10.29 7.64 0.82
CA GLU A 156 -11.41 6.73 0.82
C GLU A 156 -11.22 5.69 1.92
N LYS A 157 -12.07 5.77 2.93
CA LYS A 157 -12.08 4.77 4.00
C LYS A 157 -12.49 3.42 3.42
N PHE A 158 -11.77 2.38 3.82
CA PHE A 158 -12.17 1.02 3.53
C PHE A 158 -13.59 0.78 4.07
N LYS A 159 -14.47 0.22 3.23
CA LYS A 159 -15.80 -0.21 3.64
C LYS A 159 -15.76 -1.70 3.92
N ALA A 160 -15.95 -2.07 5.18
CA ALA A 160 -16.11 -3.47 5.56
C ALA A 160 -17.23 -4.12 4.74
N TYR A 161 -16.98 -5.33 4.31
CA TYR A 161 -17.96 -6.10 3.55
C TYR A 161 -17.94 -7.57 3.99
N LYS A 162 -19.02 -8.28 3.60
CA LYS A 162 -19.18 -9.69 3.89
C LYS A 162 -19.30 -10.48 2.59
N PHE A 163 -18.89 -11.73 2.65
CA PHE A 163 -19.03 -12.68 1.55
C PHE A 163 -19.30 -14.09 2.07
N MET A 164 -19.69 -14.99 1.17
CA MET A 164 -20.03 -16.36 1.53
C MET A 164 -18.91 -17.32 1.13
N VAL A 165 -18.61 -18.25 2.02
CA VAL A 165 -17.79 -19.42 1.71
C VAL A 165 -18.71 -20.64 1.66
N TYR A 166 -18.82 -21.23 0.47
CA TYR A 166 -19.63 -22.41 0.21
C TYR A 166 -18.77 -23.66 0.18
N VAL A 167 -19.25 -24.74 0.74
CA VAL A 167 -18.59 -26.04 0.67
C VAL A 167 -19.58 -27.18 0.41
N ASN A 168 -19.25 -28.02 -0.56
CA ASN A 168 -19.90 -29.30 -0.76
C ASN A 168 -19.05 -30.41 -0.12
N ALA A 169 -19.65 -31.21 0.73
CA ALA A 169 -19.01 -32.30 1.48
C ALA A 169 -19.50 -33.70 1.09
N ASP A 170 -20.14 -33.85 -0.08
CA ASP A 170 -20.77 -35.10 -0.51
C ASP A 170 -19.80 -36.26 -0.59
N ALA A 171 -18.53 -35.98 -1.02
CA ALA A 171 -17.51 -37.02 -1.16
C ALA A 171 -17.02 -37.60 0.18
N VAL A 172 -17.14 -36.82 1.27
CA VAL A 172 -16.66 -37.21 2.61
C VAL A 172 -17.79 -37.51 3.60
N LYS A 173 -19.01 -37.05 3.30
CA LYS A 173 -20.23 -37.24 4.10
C LYS A 173 -20.09 -36.83 5.57
N TRP A 174 -19.33 -35.77 5.84
CA TRP A 174 -19.15 -35.26 7.20
C TRP A 174 -20.46 -34.68 7.74
N ASN A 175 -20.90 -35.21 8.85
CA ASN A 175 -22.05 -34.73 9.61
C ASN A 175 -21.78 -35.01 11.10
N PRO A 176 -21.44 -34.01 11.90
CA PRO A 176 -21.45 -32.57 11.58
C PRO A 176 -20.31 -32.11 10.68
N LEU A 177 -20.52 -30.97 10.00
CA LEU A 177 -19.48 -30.24 9.28
C LEU A 177 -19.19 -28.94 10.02
N TYR A 178 -17.94 -28.60 10.19
CA TYR A 178 -17.46 -27.38 10.83
C TYR A 178 -16.59 -26.57 9.90
N CYS A 179 -16.60 -25.25 10.09
CA CYS A 179 -15.71 -24.31 9.42
C CYS A 179 -14.88 -23.57 10.47
N TYR A 180 -13.60 -23.87 10.52
CA TYR A 180 -12.63 -23.09 11.27
C TYR A 180 -12.17 -21.92 10.40
N THR A 181 -12.22 -20.71 10.93
CA THR A 181 -11.81 -19.50 10.22
C THR A 181 -10.74 -18.76 11.01
N TRP A 182 -9.74 -18.23 10.29
CA TRP A 182 -8.74 -17.35 10.91
C TRP A 182 -8.33 -16.24 9.96
N LYS A 183 -7.92 -15.13 10.56
CA LYS A 183 -7.35 -13.94 9.93
C LYS A 183 -5.99 -13.68 10.57
N LYS A 184 -5.23 -12.72 10.05
CA LYS A 184 -3.93 -12.35 10.64
C LYS A 184 -4.03 -11.93 12.11
N THR A 185 -5.12 -11.27 12.47
CA THR A 185 -5.33 -10.63 13.79
C THR A 185 -6.32 -11.36 14.68
N ALA A 186 -7.07 -12.33 14.17
CA ALA A 186 -8.13 -13.03 14.89
C ALA A 186 -8.34 -14.45 14.34
N SER A 187 -8.71 -15.36 15.22
CA SER A 187 -9.19 -16.71 14.89
C SER A 187 -10.36 -17.07 15.78
N VAL A 188 -11.23 -17.94 15.28
CA VAL A 188 -12.20 -18.63 16.14
C VAL A 188 -11.51 -19.75 16.92
N GLU A 189 -12.14 -20.29 17.94
CA GLU A 189 -11.63 -21.47 18.61
C GLU A 189 -11.84 -22.71 17.75
N TRP A 190 -10.90 -23.66 17.83
CA TRP A 190 -11.04 -24.97 17.18
C TRP A 190 -12.17 -25.79 17.81
N PRO A 191 -13.01 -26.49 17.03
CA PRO A 191 -12.95 -26.78 15.59
C PRO A 191 -13.62 -25.73 14.71
N GLY A 192 -13.95 -24.57 15.20
CA GLY A 192 -14.67 -23.53 14.51
C GLY A 192 -16.19 -23.65 14.71
N GLU A 193 -16.94 -23.07 13.83
CA GLU A 193 -18.40 -23.05 13.91
C GLU A 193 -19.02 -24.20 13.12
N LYS A 194 -20.02 -24.84 13.71
CA LYS A 194 -20.83 -25.85 13.03
C LYS A 194 -21.59 -25.21 11.88
N MET A 195 -21.47 -25.78 10.69
CA MET A 195 -22.21 -25.32 9.50
C MET A 195 -23.60 -25.98 9.49
N THR A 196 -24.62 -25.16 9.65
CA THR A 196 -26.04 -25.60 9.66
C THR A 196 -26.80 -25.11 8.46
N GLU A 197 -26.39 -23.97 7.90
CA GLU A 197 -27.05 -23.34 6.76
C GLU A 197 -26.65 -24.04 5.46
N THR A 198 -27.66 -24.35 4.65
CA THR A 198 -27.46 -25.00 3.35
C THR A 198 -28.23 -24.30 2.25
N LYS A 199 -27.75 -24.43 1.01
CA LYS A 199 -28.42 -23.96 -0.20
C LYS A 199 -28.17 -24.93 -1.34
N THR A 200 -29.22 -25.21 -2.13
CA THR A 200 -29.09 -26.01 -3.36
C THR A 200 -28.72 -25.10 -4.53
N ILE A 201 -27.57 -25.35 -5.14
CA ILE A 201 -27.07 -24.58 -6.30
C ILE A 201 -26.52 -25.60 -7.31
N GLY A 202 -26.96 -25.52 -8.57
CA GLY A 202 -26.52 -26.45 -9.62
C GLY A 202 -26.83 -27.91 -9.33
N GLY A 203 -27.92 -28.19 -8.58
CA GLY A 203 -28.33 -29.56 -8.22
C GLY A 203 -27.51 -30.18 -7.08
N LYS A 204 -26.56 -29.47 -6.48
CA LYS A 204 -25.76 -29.90 -5.32
C LYS A 204 -26.18 -29.17 -4.06
N THR A 205 -26.05 -29.79 -2.90
CA THR A 205 -26.24 -29.16 -1.59
C THR A 205 -24.95 -28.57 -1.11
N TRP A 206 -24.98 -27.26 -0.83
CA TRP A 206 -23.85 -26.49 -0.34
C TRP A 206 -24.09 -26.03 1.09
N TYR A 207 -23.21 -26.35 1.99
CA TYR A 207 -23.11 -25.65 3.26
C TYR A 207 -22.47 -24.30 3.01
N TYR A 208 -22.85 -23.26 3.75
CA TYR A 208 -22.23 -21.94 3.62
C TYR A 208 -22.06 -21.25 4.96
N LYS A 209 -21.08 -20.34 4.98
CA LYS A 209 -20.78 -19.47 6.10
C LYS A 209 -20.51 -18.07 5.58
N GLU A 210 -21.12 -17.08 6.25
CA GLU A 210 -20.79 -15.67 6.04
C GLU A 210 -19.49 -15.33 6.78
N VAL A 211 -18.60 -14.65 6.11
CA VAL A 211 -17.33 -14.13 6.66
C VAL A 211 -17.18 -12.66 6.28
N SER A 212 -16.41 -11.89 7.06
CA SER A 212 -16.21 -10.46 6.85
C SER A 212 -14.78 -10.11 6.52
N ILE A 213 -14.59 -9.01 5.78
CA ILE A 213 -13.34 -8.28 5.62
C ILE A 213 -13.54 -6.90 6.24
N ASP A 214 -12.76 -6.57 7.24
CA ASP A 214 -12.92 -5.37 8.05
C ASP A 214 -11.88 -4.29 7.74
N ASN A 215 -10.81 -4.63 6.98
CA ASN A 215 -9.81 -3.70 6.48
C ASN A 215 -9.18 -4.19 5.15
N ALA A 216 -8.55 -3.28 4.41
CA ALA A 216 -8.05 -3.52 3.05
C ALA A 216 -6.92 -4.57 2.94
N THR A 217 -6.25 -4.90 4.02
CA THR A 217 -5.14 -5.87 4.04
C THR A 217 -5.54 -7.22 4.63
N GLU A 218 -6.80 -7.36 5.02
CA GLU A 218 -7.30 -8.56 5.66
C GLU A 218 -7.61 -9.65 4.65
N LEU A 219 -7.25 -10.88 5.01
CA LEU A 219 -7.54 -12.09 4.26
C LEU A 219 -8.19 -13.08 5.21
N VAL A 220 -9.22 -13.78 4.74
CA VAL A 220 -9.86 -14.87 5.48
C VAL A 220 -9.26 -16.20 5.03
N ASN A 221 -8.98 -17.04 6.00
CA ASN A 221 -8.53 -18.42 5.76
C ASN A 221 -9.53 -19.37 6.40
N VAL A 222 -9.67 -20.57 5.83
CA VAL A 222 -10.63 -21.56 6.31
C VAL A 222 -10.07 -22.99 6.26
N ILE A 223 -10.53 -23.80 7.20
CA ILE A 223 -10.40 -25.27 7.20
C ILE A 223 -11.80 -25.84 7.44
N PHE A 224 -12.20 -26.85 6.67
CA PHE A 224 -13.38 -27.63 6.96
C PHE A 224 -12.98 -28.91 7.70
N ASN A 225 -13.80 -29.27 8.69
CA ASN A 225 -13.54 -30.46 9.51
C ASN A 225 -14.85 -31.09 10.04
N ASN A 226 -14.78 -32.21 10.69
CA ASN A 226 -15.95 -32.91 11.23
C ASN A 226 -16.21 -32.66 12.74
N GLY A 227 -15.57 -31.64 13.31
CA GLY A 227 -15.69 -31.29 14.73
C GLY A 227 -14.64 -31.94 15.65
N THR A 228 -13.66 -32.62 15.08
CA THR A 228 -12.52 -33.18 15.79
C THR A 228 -11.20 -32.76 15.16
N ASP A 229 -10.07 -33.12 15.75
CA ASP A 229 -8.74 -32.78 15.19
C ASP A 229 -8.50 -33.43 13.82
N LYS A 230 -9.13 -34.56 13.56
CA LYS A 230 -9.09 -35.29 12.28
C LYS A 230 -10.39 -36.06 12.10
N PRO A 231 -10.93 -36.12 10.86
CA PRO A 231 -10.39 -35.57 9.62
C PRO A 231 -10.67 -34.07 9.41
N GLN A 232 -9.79 -33.43 8.65
CA GLN A 232 -9.92 -32.04 8.20
C GLN A 232 -9.41 -31.88 6.76
N THR A 233 -9.73 -30.74 6.13
CA THR A 233 -9.17 -30.37 4.81
C THR A 233 -7.76 -29.78 4.94
N VAL A 234 -7.09 -29.61 3.81
CA VAL A 234 -5.97 -28.67 3.69
C VAL A 234 -6.43 -27.24 3.99
N ASP A 235 -5.47 -26.37 4.29
CA ASP A 235 -5.71 -24.95 4.50
C ASP A 235 -6.15 -24.28 3.19
N ILE A 236 -7.21 -23.49 3.26
CA ILE A 236 -7.66 -22.63 2.18
C ILE A 236 -7.36 -21.20 2.63
N THR A 237 -6.49 -20.49 1.92
CA THR A 237 -5.95 -19.21 2.36
C THR A 237 -6.22 -18.08 1.39
N GLY A 238 -6.26 -16.85 1.91
CA GLY A 238 -6.27 -15.65 1.07
C GLY A 238 -7.64 -15.28 0.48
N LEU A 239 -8.74 -15.71 1.08
CA LEU A 239 -10.08 -15.41 0.59
C LEU A 239 -10.46 -13.94 0.83
N THR A 240 -10.97 -13.28 -0.21
CA THR A 240 -11.48 -11.91 -0.18
C THR A 240 -12.86 -11.75 -0.83
N SER A 241 -13.43 -12.82 -1.39
CA SER A 241 -14.73 -12.79 -2.07
C SER A 241 -15.40 -14.15 -1.97
N THR A 242 -16.69 -14.20 -2.33
CA THR A 242 -17.47 -15.43 -2.35
C THR A 242 -16.75 -16.54 -3.12
N ALA A 243 -16.63 -17.70 -2.49
CA ALA A 243 -15.89 -18.85 -3.01
C ALA A 243 -16.65 -20.16 -2.78
N TYR A 244 -16.43 -21.11 -3.67
CA TYR A 244 -17.07 -22.42 -3.68
C TYR A 244 -16.03 -23.54 -3.70
N PHE A 245 -16.12 -24.45 -2.75
CA PHE A 245 -15.17 -25.53 -2.57
C PHE A 245 -15.85 -26.89 -2.52
N GLU A 246 -15.30 -27.87 -3.21
CA GLU A 246 -15.70 -29.27 -3.10
C GLU A 246 -14.60 -30.03 -2.33
N ILE A 247 -14.97 -30.68 -1.22
CA ILE A 247 -14.04 -31.58 -0.51
C ILE A 247 -13.92 -32.84 -1.34
N GLU A 248 -12.69 -33.22 -1.69
CA GLU A 248 -12.41 -34.45 -2.42
C GLU A 248 -12.28 -35.64 -1.48
N ALA A 249 -12.53 -36.85 -1.97
CA ALA A 249 -12.24 -38.10 -1.23
C ALA A 249 -10.72 -38.35 -1.11
N SER A 250 -9.92 -37.73 -1.95
CA SER A 250 -8.47 -37.83 -1.97
C SER A 250 -7.80 -36.96 -0.91
N LYS A 251 -6.59 -37.34 -0.46
CA LYS A 251 -5.84 -36.67 0.58
C LYS A 251 -4.49 -36.14 0.07
N GLU A 252 -4.02 -35.09 0.71
CA GLU A 252 -2.64 -34.63 0.67
C GLU A 252 -2.08 -34.76 2.09
N GLY A 253 -1.15 -35.73 2.26
CA GLY A 253 -0.71 -36.13 3.58
C GLY A 253 -1.85 -36.70 4.43
N LYS A 254 -2.15 -36.02 5.54
CA LYS A 254 -3.24 -36.43 6.47
C LYS A 254 -4.56 -35.71 6.20
N ASN A 255 -4.56 -34.65 5.38
CA ASN A 255 -5.68 -33.75 5.16
C ASN A 255 -6.37 -34.06 3.82
N TYR A 256 -7.69 -33.81 3.75
CA TYR A 256 -8.46 -33.97 2.54
C TYR A 256 -8.18 -32.80 1.58
N LYS A 257 -8.06 -33.09 0.29
CA LYS A 257 -7.94 -32.08 -0.74
C LYS A 257 -9.24 -31.34 -0.91
N VAL A 258 -9.11 -30.14 -1.41
CA VAL A 258 -10.23 -29.25 -1.74
C VAL A 258 -10.07 -28.75 -3.16
N LYS A 259 -11.09 -28.88 -3.96
CA LYS A 259 -11.17 -28.32 -5.30
C LYS A 259 -11.88 -26.97 -5.21
N ASP A 260 -11.21 -25.91 -5.67
CA ASP A 260 -11.86 -24.61 -5.89
C ASP A 260 -12.67 -24.67 -7.19
N VAL A 261 -13.97 -24.47 -7.08
CA VAL A 261 -14.92 -24.46 -8.19
C VAL A 261 -15.64 -23.10 -8.31
N THR A 262 -15.07 -22.06 -7.71
CA THR A 262 -15.65 -20.73 -7.67
C THR A 262 -16.01 -20.20 -9.07
N ALA A 263 -15.15 -20.42 -10.05
CA ALA A 263 -15.39 -19.97 -11.43
C ALA A 263 -16.59 -20.65 -12.10
N GLU A 264 -17.02 -21.81 -11.62
CA GLU A 264 -18.17 -22.55 -12.16
C GLU A 264 -19.50 -21.98 -11.64
N TYR A 265 -19.49 -21.37 -10.45
CA TYR A 265 -20.69 -20.92 -9.71
C TYR A 265 -20.83 -19.40 -9.56
N ASN A 266 -19.79 -18.63 -9.73
CA ASN A 266 -19.79 -17.15 -9.73
C ASN A 266 -20.01 -16.61 -11.16
N LYS A 267 -21.20 -16.90 -11.74
CA LYS A 267 -21.61 -16.38 -13.06
C LYS A 267 -22.60 -15.22 -12.91
#